data_f4d5d3c81ed220efaae17c8c7e9749fa
#
_entry.id   f4d5d3c81ed220efaae17c8c7e9749fa
#
_cell.length_a   1.000
_cell.length_b   1.000
_cell.length_c   1.000
_cell.angle_alpha   90.00
_cell.angle_beta   90.00
_cell.angle_gamma   90.00
#
_symmetry.space_group_name_H-M   'P 1'
#
loop_
_entity.id
_entity.type
_entity.pdbx_description
1 polymer ?
#
loop_
_entity_poly.entity_id
_entity_poly.type
_entity_poly.pdbx_seq_one_letter_code
_entity_poly.pdbx_strand_id
1 'polypeptide(L)'
;MKKLLCLTLVSSLLWSCVSPIPIHRFEEEIPKLVPDYTTLDQWIAHPLKFDNSDLLPKNLLEDTLCLDSIDVFFIHPTTYLKGDQWNADINNKKINRKTHNSTIKFQANVFCGLANIYAPVYRQIHIHGYKDNNNGLKAFDVAYKDIENAFKYYLNHFNNGNRIVIAAHSQGTNHAEKLFTDFLLENDSILQKVELAYLIGMPVHSLIKDYPACDDPLDRHCFLSWRTFSHGFYPSYKYSDKIAVTNPVNWRRNGAASLYNSHEGILFRNFKIKHPKSLSAVVHQGLLWVTFESFPMQKIFEKNDYHIADYNLFWLNIRQNFYERMKVKVEDEKTN
;
A
#
# COMPACT_ATOMS: atom_id res chain seq x y z
N MET A 1 -57.28 -27.97 -40.64
CA MET A 1 -55.84 -28.14 -40.30
C MET A 1 -55.45 -27.04 -39.32
N LYS A 2 -55.43 -27.36 -38.01
CA LYS A 2 -55.05 -26.42 -36.95
C LYS A 2 -53.51 -26.60 -36.69
N LYS A 3 -52.71 -25.56 -36.95
CA LYS A 3 -51.27 -25.57 -36.57
C LYS A 3 -51.16 -25.25 -35.07
N LEU A 4 -50.65 -26.22 -34.35
CA LEU A 4 -50.29 -26.10 -32.95
C LEU A 4 -48.94 -25.38 -32.85
N LEU A 5 -48.90 -24.19 -32.27
CA LEU A 5 -47.67 -23.44 -32.05
C LEU A 5 -47.10 -23.88 -30.67
N CYS A 6 -46.05 -24.66 -30.67
CA CYS A 6 -45.29 -25.00 -29.45
C CYS A 6 -44.44 -23.80 -29.04
N LEU A 7 -44.81 -23.07 -27.99
CA LEU A 7 -43.99 -22.09 -27.33
C LEU A 7 -43.04 -22.84 -26.37
N THR A 8 -41.78 -22.99 -26.75
CA THR A 8 -40.71 -23.43 -25.85
C THR A 8 -40.27 -22.26 -24.97
N LEU A 9 -40.68 -22.29 -23.71
CA LEU A 9 -40.20 -21.36 -22.69
C LEU A 9 -38.73 -21.69 -22.38
N VAL A 10 -37.78 -20.91 -22.93
CA VAL A 10 -36.37 -20.97 -22.51
C VAL A 10 -36.26 -20.18 -21.22
N SER A 11 -36.31 -20.87 -20.08
CA SER A 11 -35.96 -20.27 -18.79
C SER A 11 -34.45 -20.07 -18.75
N SER A 12 -33.98 -18.87 -19.05
CA SER A 12 -32.61 -18.43 -18.80
C SER A 12 -32.40 -18.37 -17.28
N LEU A 13 -31.80 -19.43 -16.73
CA LEU A 13 -31.22 -19.42 -15.38
C LEU A 13 -30.10 -18.38 -15.37
N LEU A 14 -30.42 -17.16 -14.96
CA LEU A 14 -29.44 -16.17 -14.54
C LEU A 14 -28.76 -16.68 -13.27
N TRP A 15 -27.73 -17.49 -13.41
CA TRP A 15 -26.81 -17.74 -12.32
C TRP A 15 -26.08 -16.42 -12.05
N SER A 16 -26.59 -15.68 -11.09
CA SER A 16 -25.83 -14.62 -10.45
C SER A 16 -24.57 -15.25 -9.88
N CYS A 17 -23.41 -15.04 -10.50
CA CYS A 17 -22.12 -15.43 -9.96
C CYS A 17 -21.81 -14.55 -8.75
N VAL A 18 -22.44 -14.83 -7.61
CA VAL A 18 -22.03 -14.25 -6.34
C VAL A 18 -20.64 -14.78 -6.05
N SER A 19 -19.68 -13.87 -5.92
CA SER A 19 -18.32 -14.27 -5.55
C SER A 19 -18.34 -14.89 -4.15
N PRO A 20 -17.73 -16.06 -3.94
CA PRO A 20 -17.70 -16.68 -2.63
C PRO A 20 -17.02 -15.76 -1.62
N ILE A 21 -17.57 -15.70 -0.41
CA ILE A 21 -17.05 -14.99 0.76
C ILE A 21 -17.03 -15.97 1.94
N PRO A 22 -16.15 -15.80 2.92
CA PRO A 22 -16.18 -16.61 4.13
C PRO A 22 -17.44 -16.32 4.94
N ILE A 23 -18.20 -17.37 5.31
CA ILE A 23 -19.43 -17.28 6.09
C ILE A 23 -19.41 -18.19 7.32
N HIS A 24 -18.42 -19.08 7.44
CA HIS A 24 -18.21 -19.96 8.59
C HIS A 24 -17.49 -19.21 9.72
N ARG A 25 -17.51 -19.75 10.94
CA ARG A 25 -16.74 -19.18 12.04
C ARG A 25 -15.25 -19.39 11.79
N PHE A 26 -14.42 -18.45 12.26
CA PHE A 26 -12.97 -18.52 12.08
C PHE A 26 -12.38 -19.82 12.67
N GLU A 27 -12.93 -20.33 13.77
CA GLU A 27 -12.49 -21.58 14.42
C GLU A 27 -12.72 -22.84 13.55
N GLU A 28 -13.57 -22.73 12.53
CA GLU A 28 -13.85 -23.77 11.56
C GLU A 28 -12.94 -23.67 10.32
N GLU A 29 -12.07 -22.64 10.28
CA GLU A 29 -11.10 -22.42 9.22
C GLU A 29 -10.12 -23.60 9.14
N ILE A 30 -9.86 -24.09 7.92
CA ILE A 30 -8.79 -25.06 7.69
C ILE A 30 -7.45 -24.37 7.93
N PRO A 31 -6.61 -24.86 8.87
CA PRO A 31 -5.30 -24.25 9.14
C PRO A 31 -4.46 -24.14 7.87
N LYS A 32 -3.94 -22.94 7.61
CA LYS A 32 -3.07 -22.68 6.47
C LYS A 32 -1.61 -22.86 6.85
N LEU A 33 -0.80 -23.21 5.86
CA LEU A 33 0.65 -23.24 6.03
C LEU A 33 1.16 -21.88 6.51
N VAL A 34 2.03 -21.92 7.51
CA VAL A 34 2.76 -20.75 7.98
C VAL A 34 3.89 -20.46 6.99
N PRO A 35 4.12 -19.20 6.57
CA PRO A 35 5.24 -18.88 5.71
C PRO A 35 6.60 -19.24 6.34
N ASP A 36 7.49 -19.82 5.56
CA ASP A 36 8.88 -20.08 5.93
C ASP A 36 9.81 -19.04 5.28
N TYR A 37 10.12 -17.96 6.00
CA TYR A 37 10.91 -16.86 5.49
C TYR A 37 12.40 -17.16 5.30
N THR A 38 12.85 -18.38 5.59
CA THR A 38 14.19 -18.85 5.22
C THR A 38 14.32 -19.05 3.71
N THR A 39 13.20 -19.18 3.00
CA THR A 39 13.14 -19.41 1.57
C THR A 39 12.74 -18.16 0.79
N LEU A 40 13.41 -17.89 -0.35
CA LEU A 40 13.10 -16.74 -1.21
C LEU A 40 11.69 -16.78 -1.82
N ASP A 41 11.10 -17.96 -1.91
CA ASP A 41 9.73 -18.12 -2.44
C ASP A 41 8.66 -17.52 -1.52
N GLN A 42 8.98 -17.32 -0.24
CA GLN A 42 8.10 -16.67 0.72
C GLN A 42 8.28 -15.15 0.78
N TRP A 43 9.06 -14.60 -0.14
CA TRP A 43 9.17 -13.16 -0.38
C TRP A 43 8.62 -12.84 -1.77
N ILE A 44 7.61 -11.99 -1.87
CA ILE A 44 7.03 -11.61 -3.16
C ILE A 44 7.90 -10.58 -3.89
N ALA A 45 8.69 -9.79 -3.14
CA ALA A 45 9.82 -9.01 -3.64
C ALA A 45 11.04 -9.20 -2.74
N HIS A 46 12.24 -9.34 -3.32
CA HIS A 46 13.48 -9.54 -2.58
C HIS A 46 14.71 -9.21 -3.44
N PRO A 47 15.74 -8.51 -2.91
CA PRO A 47 16.92 -8.10 -3.69
C PRO A 47 17.73 -9.24 -4.35
N LEU A 48 17.63 -10.47 -3.82
CA LEU A 48 18.34 -11.63 -4.37
C LEU A 48 17.61 -12.32 -5.54
N LYS A 49 16.50 -11.77 -6.00
CA LYS A 49 15.77 -12.31 -7.17
C LYS A 49 15.20 -11.17 -8.00
N PHE A 50 15.11 -11.38 -9.32
CA PHE A 50 14.40 -10.42 -10.18
C PHE A 50 12.88 -10.54 -10.02
N ASP A 51 12.22 -9.44 -9.74
CA ASP A 51 10.77 -9.38 -9.61
C ASP A 51 10.18 -8.03 -10.10
N ASN A 52 8.88 -7.83 -9.89
CA ASN A 52 8.22 -6.63 -10.41
C ASN A 52 8.57 -5.34 -9.64
N SER A 53 9.23 -5.42 -8.50
CA SER A 53 9.76 -4.24 -7.81
C SER A 53 11.00 -3.66 -8.50
N ASP A 54 11.69 -4.46 -9.33
CA ASP A 54 12.88 -4.04 -10.10
C ASP A 54 12.53 -3.33 -11.42
N LEU A 55 11.24 -3.18 -11.71
CA LEU A 55 10.81 -2.57 -12.97
C LEU A 55 10.59 -1.06 -12.81
N LEU A 56 11.17 -0.27 -13.70
CA LEU A 56 10.82 1.14 -13.84
C LEU A 56 9.73 1.36 -14.89
N PRO A 57 8.88 2.38 -14.75
CA PRO A 57 7.97 2.80 -15.80
C PRO A 57 8.70 3.04 -17.12
N LYS A 58 8.08 2.63 -18.23
CA LYS A 58 8.71 2.61 -19.56
C LYS A 58 9.32 3.92 -20.04
N ASN A 59 8.89 5.04 -19.50
CA ASN A 59 9.39 6.37 -19.82
C ASN A 59 10.34 6.94 -18.75
N LEU A 60 10.83 6.10 -17.83
CA LEU A 60 11.84 6.43 -16.82
C LEU A 60 13.04 5.46 -16.85
N LEU A 61 13.26 4.76 -17.95
CA LEU A 61 14.35 3.78 -18.07
C LEU A 61 15.76 4.41 -17.98
N GLU A 62 15.86 5.72 -18.14
CA GLU A 62 17.11 6.50 -18.01
C GLU A 62 17.25 7.18 -16.64
N ASP A 63 16.38 6.83 -15.68
CA ASP A 63 16.49 7.36 -14.32
C ASP A 63 17.79 6.86 -13.66
N THR A 64 18.67 7.79 -13.34
CA THR A 64 20.00 7.55 -12.74
C THR A 64 20.02 7.79 -11.23
N LEU A 65 18.87 8.02 -10.60
CA LEU A 65 18.80 8.18 -9.15
C LEU A 65 19.26 6.90 -8.46
N CYS A 66 20.22 7.04 -7.54
CA CYS A 66 20.78 5.94 -6.77
C CYS A 66 20.98 6.37 -5.32
N LEU A 67 20.72 5.46 -4.41
CA LEU A 67 20.96 5.61 -2.98
C LEU A 67 21.59 4.34 -2.42
N ASP A 68 22.41 4.47 -1.39
CA ASP A 68 23.08 3.35 -0.75
C ASP A 68 22.50 3.08 0.64
N SER A 69 22.59 1.82 1.06
CA SER A 69 22.34 1.39 2.45
C SER A 69 20.92 1.72 2.97
N ILE A 70 19.92 1.56 2.12
CA ILE A 70 18.51 1.72 2.49
C ILE A 70 17.75 0.45 2.13
N ASP A 71 16.95 -0.01 3.08
CA ASP A 71 16.01 -1.11 2.90
C ASP A 71 14.58 -0.61 3.02
N VAL A 72 13.71 -1.03 2.12
CA VAL A 72 12.27 -0.83 2.22
C VAL A 72 11.60 -2.16 2.56
N PHE A 73 11.01 -2.25 3.75
CA PHE A 73 10.12 -3.34 4.10
C PHE A 73 8.70 -2.98 3.67
N PHE A 74 8.23 -3.62 2.59
CA PHE A 74 6.94 -3.29 1.97
C PHE A 74 5.85 -4.28 2.35
N ILE A 75 4.80 -3.80 3.05
CA ILE A 75 3.64 -4.59 3.44
C ILE A 75 2.49 -4.30 2.45
N HIS A 76 2.29 -5.23 1.53
CA HIS A 76 1.32 -5.07 0.46
C HIS A 76 -0.14 -5.14 0.94
N PRO A 77 -1.11 -4.53 0.21
CA PRO A 77 -2.54 -4.68 0.50
C PRO A 77 -3.03 -6.10 0.23
N THR A 78 -4.22 -6.42 0.73
CA THR A 78 -4.87 -7.66 0.31
C THR A 78 -5.29 -7.61 -1.16
N THR A 79 -5.00 -8.68 -1.86
CA THR A 79 -5.54 -8.99 -3.19
C THR A 79 -6.53 -10.16 -3.15
N TYR A 80 -6.80 -10.69 -1.96
CA TYR A 80 -7.74 -11.77 -1.70
C TYR A 80 -9.16 -11.22 -1.59
N LEU A 81 -9.80 -11.05 -2.74
CA LEU A 81 -11.13 -10.44 -2.88
C LEU A 81 -12.25 -11.44 -3.12
N LYS A 82 -11.92 -12.70 -3.39
CA LYS A 82 -12.86 -13.78 -3.70
C LYS A 82 -12.33 -15.09 -3.13
N GLY A 83 -13.13 -15.78 -2.37
CA GLY A 83 -12.82 -17.04 -1.72
C GLY A 83 -13.71 -17.24 -0.51
N ASP A 84 -13.74 -18.45 0.00
CA ASP A 84 -14.58 -18.90 1.10
C ASP A 84 -13.82 -19.01 2.44
N GLN A 85 -12.53 -18.67 2.47
CA GLN A 85 -11.69 -18.74 3.66
C GLN A 85 -11.37 -17.32 4.17
N TRP A 86 -11.15 -17.17 5.48
CA TRP A 86 -10.81 -15.90 6.11
C TRP A 86 -9.39 -15.43 5.75
N ASN A 87 -8.45 -16.38 5.69
CA ASN A 87 -7.06 -16.10 5.29
C ASN A 87 -6.72 -16.79 3.97
N ALA A 88 -5.94 -16.12 3.14
CA ALA A 88 -5.41 -16.68 1.89
C ALA A 88 -4.39 -17.79 2.18
N ASP A 89 -4.39 -18.82 1.36
CA ASP A 89 -3.28 -19.77 1.32
C ASP A 89 -2.06 -19.14 0.67
N ILE A 90 -0.91 -19.20 1.33
CA ILE A 90 0.36 -18.64 0.83
C ILE A 90 0.82 -19.28 -0.48
N ASN A 91 0.38 -20.51 -0.77
CA ASN A 91 0.67 -21.23 -2.01
C ASN A 91 -0.35 -20.95 -3.12
N ASN A 92 -1.32 -20.07 -2.90
CA ASN A 92 -2.29 -19.70 -3.92
C ASN A 92 -1.65 -18.86 -5.04
N LYS A 93 -1.20 -19.54 -6.09
CA LYS A 93 -0.51 -18.94 -7.24
C LYS A 93 -1.32 -17.82 -7.91
N LYS A 94 -2.65 -17.86 -7.87
CA LYS A 94 -3.51 -16.83 -8.47
C LYS A 94 -3.48 -15.54 -7.65
N ILE A 95 -3.56 -15.64 -6.33
CA ILE A 95 -3.48 -14.51 -5.41
C ILE A 95 -2.07 -13.91 -5.48
N ASN A 96 -1.02 -14.74 -5.34
CA ASN A 96 0.36 -14.28 -5.36
C ASN A 96 0.72 -13.59 -6.69
N ARG A 97 0.32 -14.16 -7.84
CA ARG A 97 0.49 -13.52 -9.14
C ARG A 97 -0.27 -12.19 -9.25
N LYS A 98 -1.48 -12.09 -8.65
CA LYS A 98 -2.22 -10.83 -8.62
C LYS A 98 -1.50 -9.80 -7.78
N THR A 99 -1.01 -10.14 -6.59
CA THR A 99 -0.21 -9.26 -5.73
C THR A 99 1.04 -8.79 -6.46
N HIS A 100 1.80 -9.70 -7.05
CA HIS A 100 3.02 -9.39 -7.81
C HIS A 100 2.76 -8.45 -9.00
N ASN A 101 1.71 -8.69 -9.78
CA ASN A 101 1.40 -7.93 -11.00
C ASN A 101 0.64 -6.62 -10.75
N SER A 102 0.12 -6.40 -9.53
CA SER A 102 -0.58 -5.16 -9.18
C SER A 102 0.19 -4.36 -8.14
N THR A 103 0.29 -4.85 -6.91
CA THR A 103 0.84 -4.06 -5.80
C THR A 103 2.35 -3.94 -5.85
N ILE A 104 3.08 -5.01 -6.11
CA ILE A 104 4.54 -4.93 -6.25
C ILE A 104 4.90 -4.07 -7.46
N LYS A 105 4.29 -4.34 -8.61
CA LYS A 105 4.57 -3.64 -9.86
C LYS A 105 4.22 -2.15 -9.87
N PHE A 106 3.20 -1.72 -9.11
CA PHE A 106 2.65 -0.36 -9.21
C PHE A 106 2.75 0.44 -7.92
N GLN A 107 3.21 -0.17 -6.83
CA GLN A 107 3.37 0.49 -5.54
C GLN A 107 4.81 0.30 -5.02
N ALA A 108 5.23 -0.93 -4.70
CA ALA A 108 6.58 -1.18 -4.17
C ALA A 108 7.70 -0.71 -5.12
N ASN A 109 7.49 -0.82 -6.42
CA ASN A 109 8.46 -0.42 -7.43
C ASN A 109 8.78 1.08 -7.48
N VAL A 110 8.07 1.93 -6.73
CA VAL A 110 8.42 3.35 -6.60
C VAL A 110 9.82 3.53 -6.02
N PHE A 111 10.29 2.55 -5.25
CA PHE A 111 11.60 2.52 -4.63
C PHE A 111 12.67 1.79 -5.46
N CYS A 112 12.34 1.29 -6.66
CA CYS A 112 13.26 0.59 -7.56
C CYS A 112 14.54 1.39 -7.79
N GLY A 113 15.70 0.74 -7.58
CA GLY A 113 17.04 1.36 -7.73
C GLY A 113 17.40 2.39 -6.65
N LEU A 114 16.47 2.74 -5.75
CA LEU A 114 16.69 3.64 -4.62
C LEU A 114 16.90 2.89 -3.30
N ALA A 115 16.40 1.67 -3.20
CA ALA A 115 16.50 0.86 -1.99
C ALA A 115 16.42 -0.63 -2.32
N ASN A 116 16.89 -1.47 -1.41
CA ASN A 116 16.58 -2.90 -1.40
C ASN A 116 15.14 -3.10 -0.97
N ILE A 117 14.34 -3.82 -1.74
CA ILE A 117 12.91 -3.99 -1.45
C ILE A 117 12.63 -5.39 -0.94
N TYR A 118 12.08 -5.47 0.27
CA TYR A 118 11.67 -6.71 0.92
C TYR A 118 10.17 -6.71 1.11
N ALA A 119 9.44 -7.60 0.45
CA ALA A 119 8.00 -7.74 0.62
C ALA A 119 7.65 -9.21 0.91
N PRO A 120 7.16 -9.55 2.09
CA PRO A 120 6.84 -10.93 2.43
C PRO A 120 5.55 -11.40 1.75
N VAL A 121 5.46 -12.69 1.45
CA VAL A 121 4.18 -13.38 1.28
C VAL A 121 3.60 -13.61 2.67
N TYR A 122 2.32 -13.33 2.87
CA TYR A 122 1.64 -13.55 4.12
C TYR A 122 0.20 -14.03 3.90
N ARG A 123 -0.42 -14.63 4.91
CA ARG A 123 -1.82 -15.09 4.87
C ARG A 123 -2.79 -13.92 4.88
N GLN A 124 -2.89 -13.23 3.73
CA GLN A 124 -3.76 -12.05 3.55
C GLN A 124 -5.17 -12.32 4.03
N ILE A 125 -5.80 -11.33 4.68
CA ILE A 125 -7.19 -11.44 5.09
C ILE A 125 -8.10 -11.24 3.87
N HIS A 126 -9.15 -12.04 3.75
CA HIS A 126 -10.20 -11.80 2.77
C HIS A 126 -10.81 -10.40 2.99
N ILE A 127 -11.10 -9.66 1.90
CA ILE A 127 -11.65 -8.28 2.01
C ILE A 127 -12.95 -8.23 2.86
N HIS A 128 -13.70 -9.33 2.91
CA HIS A 128 -14.90 -9.43 3.75
C HIS A 128 -14.60 -9.34 5.26
N GLY A 129 -13.37 -9.65 5.69
CA GLY A 129 -12.96 -9.54 7.09
C GLY A 129 -13.12 -8.13 7.68
N TYR A 130 -13.10 -7.09 6.85
CA TYR A 130 -13.41 -5.73 7.28
C TYR A 130 -14.88 -5.48 7.62
N LYS A 131 -15.78 -6.42 7.33
CA LYS A 131 -17.21 -6.36 7.64
C LYS A 131 -17.61 -7.24 8.82
N ASP A 132 -16.70 -8.08 9.29
CA ASP A 132 -16.92 -9.02 10.40
C ASP A 132 -15.91 -8.75 11.52
N ASN A 133 -16.36 -8.05 12.55
CA ASN A 133 -15.50 -7.65 13.67
C ASN A 133 -15.01 -8.81 14.55
N ASN A 134 -15.60 -10.00 14.45
CA ASN A 134 -15.17 -11.15 15.23
C ASN A 134 -14.20 -12.03 14.43
N ASN A 135 -14.68 -12.60 13.33
CA ASN A 135 -13.87 -13.52 12.51
C ASN A 135 -12.75 -12.76 11.78
N GLY A 136 -13.04 -11.55 11.31
CA GLY A 136 -12.06 -10.69 10.65
C GLY A 136 -10.90 -10.29 11.55
N LEU A 137 -11.14 -10.00 12.84
CA LEU A 137 -10.05 -9.68 13.79
C LEU A 137 -9.14 -10.89 14.04
N LYS A 138 -9.70 -12.10 14.17
CA LYS A 138 -8.91 -13.35 14.32
C LYS A 138 -8.06 -13.63 13.09
N ALA A 139 -8.63 -13.42 11.90
CA ALA A 139 -7.90 -13.53 10.65
C ALA A 139 -6.80 -12.48 10.53
N PHE A 140 -7.04 -11.26 11.05
CA PHE A 140 -6.06 -10.18 11.11
C PHE A 140 -4.86 -10.57 11.98
N ASP A 141 -5.09 -11.16 13.16
CA ASP A 141 -4.01 -11.60 14.05
C ASP A 141 -3.12 -12.67 13.41
N VAL A 142 -3.71 -13.61 12.64
CA VAL A 142 -2.94 -14.59 11.86
C VAL A 142 -2.05 -13.91 10.82
N ALA A 143 -2.61 -12.98 10.05
CA ALA A 143 -1.86 -12.25 9.02
C ALA A 143 -0.77 -11.35 9.62
N TYR A 144 -1.08 -10.66 10.73
CA TYR A 144 -0.13 -9.84 11.45
C TYR A 144 1.05 -10.66 11.98
N LYS A 145 0.79 -11.86 12.53
CA LYS A 145 1.85 -12.74 13.02
C LYS A 145 2.83 -13.15 11.92
N ASP A 146 2.35 -13.34 10.70
CA ASP A 146 3.21 -13.59 9.55
C ASP A 146 4.10 -12.38 9.26
N ILE A 147 3.52 -11.17 9.24
CA ILE A 147 4.26 -9.91 9.01
C ILE A 147 5.33 -9.68 10.10
N GLU A 148 4.97 -9.87 11.37
CA GLU A 148 5.92 -9.75 12.50
C GLU A 148 7.09 -10.72 12.36
N ASN A 149 6.79 -11.99 12.03
CA ASN A 149 7.81 -13.01 11.82
C ASN A 149 8.72 -12.70 10.62
N ALA A 150 8.13 -12.22 9.51
CA ALA A 150 8.88 -11.78 8.34
C ALA A 150 9.81 -10.61 8.68
N PHE A 151 9.31 -9.61 9.41
CA PHE A 151 10.10 -8.46 9.79
C PHE A 151 11.26 -8.83 10.71
N LYS A 152 11.01 -9.69 11.71
CA LYS A 152 12.07 -10.23 12.59
C LYS A 152 13.12 -11.03 11.81
N TYR A 153 12.67 -11.85 10.85
CA TYR A 153 13.58 -12.60 9.99
C TYR A 153 14.42 -11.65 9.13
N TYR A 154 13.80 -10.65 8.50
CA TYR A 154 14.47 -9.61 7.73
C TYR A 154 15.55 -8.90 8.56
N LEU A 155 15.22 -8.44 9.77
CA LEU A 155 16.18 -7.77 10.66
C LEU A 155 17.40 -8.61 10.97
N ASN A 156 17.19 -9.91 11.22
CA ASN A 156 18.26 -10.82 11.67
C ASN A 156 19.13 -11.34 10.53
N HIS A 157 18.62 -11.37 9.28
CA HIS A 157 19.30 -12.08 8.18
C HIS A 157 19.60 -11.22 6.96
N PHE A 158 18.89 -10.10 6.77
CA PHE A 158 18.99 -9.31 5.55
C PHE A 158 19.36 -7.84 5.75
N ASN A 159 18.98 -7.21 6.86
CA ASN A 159 19.13 -5.76 7.04
C ASN A 159 20.59 -5.27 7.01
N ASN A 160 21.56 -6.05 7.52
CA ASN A 160 22.99 -5.72 7.51
C ASN A 160 23.35 -4.30 8.00
N GLY A 161 22.51 -3.72 8.88
CA GLY A 161 22.71 -2.37 9.41
C GLY A 161 22.21 -1.23 8.55
N ASN A 162 21.54 -1.50 7.42
CA ASN A 162 20.93 -0.49 6.56
C ASN A 162 19.83 0.29 7.29
N ARG A 163 19.64 1.54 6.86
CA ARG A 163 18.51 2.37 7.26
C ARG A 163 17.20 1.73 6.75
N ILE A 164 16.16 1.79 7.57
CA ILE A 164 14.88 1.10 7.28
C ILE A 164 13.81 2.10 6.90
N VAL A 165 13.06 1.79 5.86
CA VAL A 165 11.79 2.46 5.54
C VAL A 165 10.69 1.41 5.58
N ILE A 166 9.64 1.68 6.35
CA ILE A 166 8.42 0.86 6.33
C ILE A 166 7.47 1.46 5.30
N ALA A 167 7.07 0.67 4.31
CA ALA A 167 6.10 1.13 3.32
C ALA A 167 4.92 0.17 3.26
N ALA A 168 3.71 0.71 3.24
CA ALA A 168 2.50 -0.11 3.31
C ALA A 168 1.34 0.50 2.53
N HIS A 169 0.37 -0.32 2.16
CA HIS A 169 -0.88 0.12 1.57
C HIS A 169 -2.08 -0.66 2.09
N SER A 170 -3.19 0.02 2.39
CA SER A 170 -4.48 -0.59 2.73
C SER A 170 -4.36 -1.57 3.92
N GLN A 171 -4.69 -2.85 3.75
CA GLN A 171 -4.51 -3.88 4.77
C GLN A 171 -3.07 -3.93 5.31
N GLY A 172 -2.07 -3.73 4.43
CA GLY A 172 -0.67 -3.62 4.84
C GLY A 172 -0.44 -2.48 5.82
N THR A 173 -1.13 -1.35 5.66
CA THR A 173 -1.04 -0.22 6.60
C THR A 173 -1.54 -0.58 7.99
N ASN A 174 -2.65 -1.32 8.11
CA ASN A 174 -3.11 -1.78 9.42
C ASN A 174 -2.10 -2.72 10.10
N HIS A 175 -1.45 -3.59 9.32
CA HIS A 175 -0.37 -4.43 9.86
C HIS A 175 0.86 -3.62 10.24
N ALA A 176 1.21 -2.58 9.46
CA ALA A 176 2.31 -1.68 9.79
C ALA A 176 2.04 -0.92 11.09
N GLU A 177 0.83 -0.36 11.28
CA GLU A 177 0.44 0.29 12.54
C GLU A 177 0.61 -0.66 13.74
N LYS A 178 0.15 -1.92 13.60
CA LYS A 178 0.30 -2.92 14.65
C LYS A 178 1.78 -3.29 14.87
N LEU A 179 2.60 -3.34 13.81
CA LEU A 179 4.04 -3.56 13.92
C LEU A 179 4.73 -2.42 14.69
N PHE A 180 4.32 -1.17 14.48
CA PHE A 180 4.78 -0.04 15.25
C PHE A 180 4.42 -0.21 16.73
N THR A 181 3.15 -0.48 17.07
CA THR A 181 2.69 -0.54 18.46
C THR A 181 3.20 -1.75 19.23
N ASP A 182 3.28 -2.92 18.59
CA ASP A 182 3.58 -4.16 19.28
C ASP A 182 5.08 -4.53 19.25
N PHE A 183 5.86 -3.91 18.35
CA PHE A 183 7.26 -4.29 18.18
C PHE A 183 8.22 -3.09 18.12
N LEU A 184 8.00 -2.12 17.21
CA LEU A 184 9.00 -1.07 16.98
C LEU A 184 9.13 -0.13 18.16
N LEU A 185 8.01 0.32 18.76
CA LEU A 185 8.01 1.23 19.90
C LEU A 185 8.55 0.60 21.20
N GLU A 186 8.61 -0.73 21.25
CA GLU A 186 9.21 -1.48 22.36
C GLU A 186 10.71 -1.78 22.13
N ASN A 187 11.26 -1.37 20.96
CA ASN A 187 12.63 -1.66 20.55
C ASN A 187 13.35 -0.42 20.01
N ASP A 188 13.76 0.48 20.90
CA ASP A 188 14.38 1.76 20.55
C ASP A 188 15.53 1.66 19.54
N SER A 189 16.41 0.67 19.70
CA SER A 189 17.55 0.46 18.81
C SER A 189 17.15 0.12 17.36
N ILE A 190 15.97 -0.46 17.17
CA ILE A 190 15.42 -0.77 15.85
C ILE A 190 14.63 0.45 15.35
N LEU A 191 13.85 1.08 16.23
CA LEU A 191 13.08 2.27 15.89
C LEU A 191 13.97 3.40 15.37
N GLN A 192 15.15 3.60 15.97
CA GLN A 192 16.14 4.59 15.51
C GLN A 192 16.67 4.33 14.10
N LYS A 193 16.59 3.11 13.60
CA LYS A 193 16.93 2.77 12.20
C LYS A 193 15.78 3.05 11.23
N VAL A 194 14.56 3.23 11.73
CA VAL A 194 13.38 3.52 10.88
C VAL A 194 13.36 5.00 10.54
N GLU A 195 13.85 5.32 9.37
CA GLU A 195 13.97 6.71 8.88
C GLU A 195 12.61 7.30 8.47
N LEU A 196 11.73 6.47 7.90
CA LEU A 196 10.47 6.93 7.36
C LEU A 196 9.45 5.79 7.31
N ALA A 197 8.16 6.13 7.47
CA ALA A 197 7.10 5.18 7.19
C ALA A 197 6.06 5.76 6.22
N TYR A 198 5.69 5.00 5.20
CA TYR A 198 4.56 5.26 4.30
C TYR A 198 3.38 4.40 4.72
N LEU A 199 2.42 4.97 5.43
CA LEU A 199 1.22 4.30 5.96
C LEU A 199 -0.01 4.71 5.13
N ILE A 200 -0.13 4.16 3.92
CA ILE A 200 -1.00 4.68 2.87
C ILE A 200 -2.32 3.90 2.78
N GLY A 201 -3.42 4.61 2.48
CA GLY A 201 -4.70 4.00 2.10
C GLY A 201 -5.63 3.64 3.26
N MET A 202 -5.20 3.84 4.50
CA MET A 202 -6.04 3.66 5.68
C MET A 202 -5.99 4.91 6.57
N PRO A 203 -7.04 5.17 7.37
CA PRO A 203 -7.00 6.24 8.37
C PRO A 203 -5.97 5.91 9.46
N VAL A 204 -4.88 6.66 9.52
CA VAL A 204 -3.85 6.54 10.57
C VAL A 204 -4.00 7.70 11.54
N HIS A 205 -4.14 7.41 12.84
CA HIS A 205 -4.20 8.46 13.83
C HIS A 205 -2.83 9.12 14.00
N SER A 206 -2.83 10.45 14.22
CA SER A 206 -1.60 11.27 14.36
C SER A 206 -0.76 10.94 15.59
N LEU A 207 -1.23 10.05 16.44
CA LEU A 207 -0.61 9.64 17.68
C LEU A 207 -0.14 8.18 17.61
N ILE A 208 0.85 7.91 16.77
CA ILE A 208 1.78 6.83 17.08
C ILE A 208 2.74 7.46 18.07
N LYS A 209 2.63 7.10 19.35
CA LYS A 209 3.47 7.62 20.43
C LYS A 209 4.94 7.54 20.00
N ASP A 210 5.69 8.63 20.16
CA ASP A 210 7.13 8.71 19.89
C ASP A 210 7.55 8.50 18.40
N TYR A 211 6.59 8.38 17.48
CA TYR A 211 6.85 8.38 16.04
C TYR A 211 5.80 9.24 15.32
N PRO A 212 6.04 10.55 15.16
CA PRO A 212 5.04 11.52 14.71
C PRO A 212 4.77 11.43 13.20
N ALA A 213 3.68 12.05 12.76
CA ALA A 213 3.49 12.33 11.34
C ALA A 213 4.46 13.43 10.88
N CYS A 214 5.02 13.30 9.68
CA CYS A 214 5.90 14.30 9.08
C CYS A 214 5.15 15.60 8.78
N ASP A 215 5.74 16.75 9.08
CA ASP A 215 5.17 18.09 8.81
C ASP A 215 5.86 18.80 7.64
N ASP A 216 7.13 18.51 7.39
CA ASP A 216 7.93 19.12 6.33
C ASP A 216 8.38 18.10 5.25
N PRO A 217 8.67 18.59 4.03
CA PRO A 217 9.07 17.74 2.89
C PRO A 217 10.32 16.88 3.13
N LEU A 218 11.19 17.26 4.06
CA LEU A 218 12.46 16.57 4.32
C LEU A 218 12.55 15.91 5.70
N ASP A 219 11.47 15.96 6.49
CA ASP A 219 11.45 15.30 7.81
C ASP A 219 11.74 13.82 7.70
N ARG A 220 12.46 13.28 8.69
CA ARG A 220 12.77 11.87 8.89
C ARG A 220 12.35 11.43 10.29
N HIS A 221 12.41 10.13 10.57
CA HIS A 221 11.90 9.55 11.83
C HIS A 221 10.44 9.91 12.10
N CYS A 222 9.64 9.85 11.03
CA CYS A 222 8.23 10.19 11.04
C CYS A 222 7.46 9.38 10.01
N PHE A 223 6.12 9.46 10.00
CA PHE A 223 5.32 8.77 9.01
C PHE A 223 4.55 9.72 8.08
N LEU A 224 4.30 9.25 6.89
CA LEU A 224 3.47 9.86 5.86
C LEU A 224 2.20 9.02 5.69
N SER A 225 1.05 9.64 5.62
CA SER A 225 -0.21 8.92 5.43
C SER A 225 -1.16 9.74 4.57
N TRP A 226 -1.91 9.06 3.71
CA TRP A 226 -3.05 9.59 2.98
C TRP A 226 -3.96 8.48 2.47
N ARG A 227 -5.21 8.84 2.22
CA ARG A 227 -6.16 8.09 1.42
C ARG A 227 -6.91 9.09 0.54
N THR A 228 -6.96 8.79 -0.76
CA THR A 228 -7.31 9.76 -1.80
C THR A 228 -8.78 9.67 -2.19
N PHE A 229 -9.45 10.82 -2.20
CA PHE A 229 -10.84 10.99 -2.62
C PHE A 229 -10.97 12.12 -3.62
N SER A 230 -12.06 12.12 -4.39
CA SER A 230 -12.47 13.27 -5.18
C SER A 230 -12.80 14.46 -4.28
N HIS A 231 -12.51 15.65 -4.73
CA HIS A 231 -12.84 16.88 -4.00
C HIS A 231 -14.33 16.92 -3.63
N GLY A 232 -14.62 17.18 -2.36
CA GLY A 232 -15.99 17.24 -1.83
C GLY A 232 -16.64 15.88 -1.55
N PHE A 233 -15.95 14.76 -1.77
CA PHE A 233 -16.47 13.45 -1.38
C PHE A 233 -16.14 13.13 0.07
N TYR A 234 -17.13 12.63 0.80
CA TYR A 234 -17.03 12.18 2.18
C TYR A 234 -17.33 10.68 2.28
N PRO A 235 -16.37 9.87 2.75
CA PRO A 235 -16.58 8.43 2.92
C PRO A 235 -17.52 8.11 4.07
N SER A 236 -18.07 6.91 4.09
CA SER A 236 -19.02 6.46 5.14
C SER A 236 -18.34 6.08 6.47
N TYR A 237 -17.02 5.95 6.52
CA TYR A 237 -16.30 5.70 7.77
C TYR A 237 -16.02 7.02 8.52
N LYS A 238 -15.68 6.92 9.81
CA LYS A 238 -15.33 8.11 10.63
C LYS A 238 -14.03 8.72 10.13
N TYR A 239 -14.04 10.03 9.91
CA TYR A 239 -12.88 10.86 9.58
C TYR A 239 -12.87 12.08 10.49
N SER A 240 -11.71 12.64 10.74
CA SER A 240 -11.53 13.84 11.58
C SER A 240 -10.10 14.36 11.46
N ASP A 241 -9.84 15.54 11.96
CA ASP A 241 -8.49 16.13 12.04
C ASP A 241 -7.50 15.36 12.92
N LYS A 242 -7.97 14.32 13.64
CA LYS A 242 -7.10 13.39 14.37
C LYS A 242 -6.43 12.35 13.47
N ILE A 243 -6.90 12.21 12.22
CA ILE A 243 -6.28 11.35 11.22
C ILE A 243 -5.16 12.16 10.56
N ALA A 244 -3.96 11.62 10.58
CA ALA A 244 -2.82 12.21 9.90
C ALA A 244 -2.99 12.08 8.39
N VAL A 245 -2.90 13.20 7.69
CA VAL A 245 -2.90 13.22 6.22
C VAL A 245 -1.79 14.16 5.74
N THR A 246 -0.92 13.63 4.90
CA THR A 246 0.10 14.39 4.19
C THR A 246 -0.36 14.56 2.72
N ASN A 247 -0.24 15.75 2.19
CA ASN A 247 -0.45 15.99 0.75
C ASN A 247 0.80 15.55 -0.03
N PRO A 248 0.76 14.47 -0.83
CA PRO A 248 1.96 13.91 -1.47
C PRO A 248 2.43 14.71 -2.70
N VAL A 249 1.83 15.86 -2.97
CA VAL A 249 2.31 16.80 -4.00
C VAL A 249 3.22 17.87 -3.41
N ASN A 250 2.91 18.38 -2.21
CA ASN A 250 3.71 19.40 -1.53
C ASN A 250 4.33 18.95 -0.20
N TRP A 251 4.03 17.73 0.24
CA TRP A 251 4.54 17.07 1.45
C TRP A 251 4.20 17.78 2.76
N ARG A 252 3.09 18.53 2.78
CA ARG A 252 2.60 19.29 3.94
C ARG A 252 1.23 18.79 4.41
N ARG A 253 0.92 19.12 5.68
CA ARG A 253 -0.34 18.77 6.35
C ARG A 253 -1.24 19.97 6.62
N ASN A 254 -0.85 21.16 6.20
CA ASN A 254 -1.43 22.45 6.60
C ASN A 254 -2.76 22.82 5.90
N GLY A 255 -3.38 21.92 5.15
CA GLY A 255 -4.64 22.18 4.45
C GLY A 255 -4.53 23.10 3.23
N ALA A 256 -3.33 23.59 2.89
CA ALA A 256 -3.14 24.35 1.65
C ALA A 256 -3.22 23.43 0.43
N ALA A 257 -3.97 23.85 -0.58
CA ALA A 257 -4.02 23.12 -1.85
C ALA A 257 -2.65 23.18 -2.54
N SER A 258 -2.21 22.04 -3.07
CA SER A 258 -0.98 22.02 -3.86
C SER A 258 -1.18 22.66 -5.23
N LEU A 259 -0.11 23.21 -5.79
CA LEU A 259 -0.13 23.72 -7.15
C LEU A 259 -0.12 22.54 -8.14
N TYR A 260 -0.89 22.66 -9.23
CA TYR A 260 -0.86 21.67 -10.32
C TYR A 260 0.56 21.48 -10.88
N ASN A 261 1.33 22.56 -10.97
CA ASN A 261 2.71 22.53 -11.49
C ASN A 261 3.67 21.65 -10.68
N SER A 262 3.33 21.30 -9.44
CA SER A 262 4.13 20.43 -8.57
C SER A 262 3.75 18.94 -8.68
N HIS A 263 2.73 18.60 -9.47
CA HIS A 263 2.34 17.22 -9.72
C HIS A 263 3.13 16.64 -10.89
N GLU A 264 3.87 15.56 -10.65
CA GLU A 264 4.84 14.98 -11.59
C GLU A 264 4.23 13.96 -12.56
N GLY A 265 2.95 13.60 -12.38
CA GLY A 265 2.22 12.72 -13.27
C GLY A 265 1.68 11.46 -12.62
N ILE A 266 0.82 10.76 -13.34
CA ILE A 266 0.08 9.58 -12.91
C ILE A 266 0.67 8.33 -13.55
N LEU A 267 0.95 7.28 -12.77
CA LEU A 267 1.34 5.96 -13.29
C LEU A 267 0.11 5.18 -13.75
N PHE A 268 0.00 4.94 -15.05
CA PHE A 268 -1.11 4.24 -15.67
C PHE A 268 -0.89 2.72 -15.76
N ARG A 269 -1.99 1.96 -16.02
CA ARG A 269 -1.96 0.50 -16.16
C ARG A 269 -1.04 -0.02 -17.28
N ASN A 270 -0.76 0.81 -18.30
CA ASN A 270 0.22 0.48 -19.34
C ASN A 270 1.68 0.69 -18.91
N PHE A 271 1.88 0.94 -17.62
CA PHE A 271 3.17 1.14 -16.99
C PHE A 271 3.96 2.32 -17.59
N LYS A 272 3.26 3.44 -17.79
CA LYS A 272 3.82 4.73 -18.21
C LYS A 272 3.28 5.84 -17.30
N ILE A 273 4.14 6.78 -16.93
CA ILE A 273 3.76 8.02 -16.27
C ILE A 273 3.28 9.01 -17.32
N LYS A 274 2.12 9.60 -17.08
CA LYS A 274 1.48 10.57 -17.98
C LYS A 274 0.82 11.70 -17.20
N HIS A 275 0.46 12.75 -17.92
CA HIS A 275 -0.28 13.90 -17.41
C HIS A 275 0.39 14.55 -16.19
N PRO A 276 1.67 14.97 -16.29
CA PRO A 276 2.23 15.84 -15.28
C PRO A 276 1.40 17.14 -15.18
N LYS A 277 1.44 17.80 -14.03
CA LYS A 277 0.73 19.05 -13.77
C LYS A 277 -0.80 18.97 -13.91
N SER A 278 -1.37 17.77 -13.78
CA SER A 278 -2.82 17.53 -14.00
C SER A 278 -3.62 17.29 -12.72
N LEU A 279 -2.98 17.35 -11.56
CA LEU A 279 -3.63 17.08 -10.29
C LEU A 279 -3.22 18.10 -9.23
N SER A 280 -4.19 18.62 -8.50
CA SER A 280 -4.02 19.35 -7.24
C SER A 280 -4.62 18.54 -6.10
N ALA A 281 -3.98 18.57 -4.94
CA ALA A 281 -4.45 17.89 -3.75
C ALA A 281 -4.57 18.85 -2.57
N VAL A 282 -5.53 18.60 -1.68
CA VAL A 282 -5.74 19.38 -0.46
C VAL A 282 -6.10 18.46 0.70
N VAL A 283 -5.51 18.72 1.86
CA VAL A 283 -5.86 18.02 3.11
C VAL A 283 -7.11 18.67 3.71
N HIS A 284 -8.13 17.88 4.00
CA HIS A 284 -9.38 18.35 4.59
C HIS A 284 -9.93 17.36 5.59
N GLN A 285 -9.97 17.72 6.86
CA GLN A 285 -10.57 16.94 7.95
C GLN A 285 -10.15 15.45 7.99
N GLY A 286 -8.85 15.16 7.79
CA GLY A 286 -8.34 13.79 7.78
C GLY A 286 -8.56 13.04 6.46
N LEU A 287 -8.90 13.74 5.39
CA LEU A 287 -9.04 13.22 4.02
C LEU A 287 -8.06 13.92 3.08
N LEU A 288 -7.60 13.23 2.05
CA LEU A 288 -6.91 13.84 0.93
C LEU A 288 -7.87 13.99 -0.25
N TRP A 289 -8.27 15.20 -0.56
CA TRP A 289 -9.08 15.50 -1.73
C TRP A 289 -8.22 15.86 -2.92
N VAL A 290 -8.59 15.36 -4.10
CA VAL A 290 -7.92 15.68 -5.36
C VAL A 290 -8.87 16.31 -6.36
N THR A 291 -8.33 17.24 -7.13
CA THR A 291 -8.98 17.86 -8.28
C THR A 291 -8.08 17.68 -9.50
N PHE A 292 -8.65 17.26 -10.63
CA PHE A 292 -7.91 17.11 -11.87
C PHE A 292 -8.12 18.30 -12.80
N GLU A 293 -7.05 18.75 -13.44
CA GLU A 293 -7.16 19.57 -14.65
C GLU A 293 -7.57 18.69 -15.85
N SER A 294 -8.12 19.35 -16.88
CA SER A 294 -8.58 18.64 -18.08
C SER A 294 -7.44 17.95 -18.81
N PHE A 295 -7.56 16.64 -18.99
CA PHE A 295 -6.70 15.84 -19.87
C PHE A 295 -7.56 14.82 -20.66
N PRO A 296 -7.05 14.28 -21.77
CA PRO A 296 -7.82 13.32 -22.57
C PRO A 296 -8.31 12.13 -21.74
N MET A 297 -9.61 11.81 -21.85
CA MET A 297 -10.27 10.71 -21.15
C MET A 297 -10.36 10.86 -19.61
N GLN A 298 -10.16 12.04 -19.05
CA GLN A 298 -10.27 12.33 -17.61
C GLN A 298 -11.55 11.73 -16.99
N LYS A 299 -12.70 11.90 -17.63
CA LYS A 299 -14.00 11.40 -17.14
C LYS A 299 -14.04 9.90 -16.83
N ILE A 300 -13.19 9.10 -17.48
CA ILE A 300 -13.06 7.66 -17.19
C ILE A 300 -12.34 7.42 -15.85
N PHE A 301 -11.51 8.38 -15.43
CA PHE A 301 -10.76 8.34 -14.17
C PHE A 301 -11.51 8.96 -13.00
N GLU A 302 -12.55 9.75 -13.26
CA GLU A 302 -13.33 10.38 -12.20
C GLU A 302 -14.06 9.34 -11.37
N LYS A 303 -13.69 9.27 -10.09
CA LYS A 303 -14.27 8.38 -9.08
C LYS A 303 -14.36 9.12 -7.76
N ASN A 304 -15.25 8.70 -6.90
CA ASN A 304 -15.34 9.25 -5.56
C ASN A 304 -14.18 8.78 -4.66
N ASP A 305 -13.74 7.54 -4.81
CA ASP A 305 -12.69 6.92 -4.01
C ASP A 305 -11.56 6.42 -4.93
N TYR A 306 -10.35 6.91 -4.70
CA TYR A 306 -9.14 6.56 -5.45
C TYR A 306 -8.22 5.61 -4.69
N HIS A 307 -8.71 4.92 -3.66
CA HIS A 307 -7.93 4.05 -2.80
C HIS A 307 -6.97 3.11 -3.54
N ILE A 308 -7.41 2.47 -4.63
CA ILE A 308 -6.53 1.58 -5.41
C ILE A 308 -5.42 2.31 -6.17
N ALA A 309 -5.47 3.64 -6.25
CA ALA A 309 -4.54 4.49 -6.98
C ALA A 309 -3.76 5.44 -6.05
N ASP A 310 -3.84 5.26 -4.72
CA ASP A 310 -3.17 6.11 -3.74
C ASP A 310 -1.66 6.29 -4.03
N TYR A 311 -0.96 5.25 -4.50
CA TYR A 311 0.42 5.34 -4.97
C TYR A 311 0.50 5.87 -6.41
N ASN A 312 -0.36 5.37 -7.30
CA ASN A 312 -0.27 5.64 -8.74
C ASN A 312 -0.47 7.10 -9.09
N LEU A 313 -1.35 7.80 -8.37
CA LEU A 313 -1.63 9.23 -8.59
C LEU A 313 -0.42 10.11 -8.30
N PHE A 314 0.48 9.66 -7.43
CA PHE A 314 1.62 10.42 -6.92
C PHE A 314 2.96 9.70 -7.08
N TRP A 315 3.03 8.68 -7.95
CA TRP A 315 4.15 7.76 -8.03
C TRP A 315 5.50 8.49 -8.17
N LEU A 316 5.59 9.43 -9.11
CA LEU A 316 6.84 10.17 -9.33
C LEU A 316 7.11 11.19 -8.22
N ASN A 317 6.09 11.83 -7.68
CA ASN A 317 6.23 12.69 -6.49
C ASN A 317 6.78 11.90 -5.29
N ILE A 318 6.29 10.67 -5.06
CA ILE A 318 6.80 9.78 -3.99
C ILE A 318 8.27 9.46 -4.24
N ARG A 319 8.63 9.04 -5.46
CA ARG A 319 9.99 8.66 -5.82
C ARG A 319 10.99 9.79 -5.62
N GLN A 320 10.65 10.99 -6.10
CA GLN A 320 11.52 12.16 -5.96
C GLN A 320 11.68 12.60 -4.51
N ASN A 321 10.58 12.66 -3.75
CA ASN A 321 10.65 13.03 -2.34
C ASN A 321 11.39 11.98 -1.50
N PHE A 322 11.20 10.69 -1.80
CA PHE A 322 11.97 9.62 -1.17
C PHE A 322 13.48 9.83 -1.38
N TYR A 323 13.88 10.08 -2.62
CA TYR A 323 15.29 10.36 -2.95
C TYR A 323 15.81 11.59 -2.18
N GLU A 324 15.07 12.71 -2.19
CA GLU A 324 15.47 13.94 -1.49
C GLU A 324 15.64 13.73 0.02
N ARG A 325 14.72 13.01 0.67
CA ARG A 325 14.81 12.69 2.11
C ARG A 325 16.00 11.78 2.43
N MET A 326 16.26 10.79 1.57
CA MET A 326 17.22 9.73 1.88
C MET A 326 18.64 10.04 1.42
N LYS A 327 18.86 10.97 0.47
CA LYS A 327 20.19 11.35 0.00
C LYS A 327 21.03 12.12 1.05
N VAL A 328 20.37 12.70 2.07
CA VAL A 328 21.05 13.40 3.16
C VAL A 328 21.84 12.37 3.99
N LYS A 329 23.16 12.47 3.97
CA LYS A 329 24.01 11.61 4.77
C LYS A 329 23.92 11.99 6.25
N VAL A 330 24.01 11.02 7.13
CA VAL A 330 23.98 11.17 8.61
C VAL A 330 25.22 11.93 9.14
N GLU A 331 26.11 12.41 8.28
CA GLU A 331 27.35 13.10 8.68
C GLU A 331 27.13 14.49 9.32
N ASP A 332 25.95 15.08 9.14
CA ASP A 332 25.67 16.44 9.65
C ASP A 332 25.20 16.49 11.11
N GLU A 333 24.97 15.35 11.77
CA GLU A 333 24.51 15.34 13.18
C GLU A 333 25.62 15.27 14.23
N LYS A 334 26.91 15.20 13.82
CA LYS A 334 28.04 15.12 14.76
C LYS A 334 28.79 16.44 14.97
N THR A 335 28.30 17.52 14.43
CA THR A 335 28.93 18.85 14.56
C THR A 335 27.94 19.91 15.08
N ASN A 336 27.33 19.63 16.23
CA ASN A 336 26.76 20.68 17.09
C ASN A 336 26.85 20.27 18.56
#